data_97f5e014a47b41c9ffbc27c276cb03d2
#
_entry.id   97f5e014a47b41c9ffbc27c276cb03d2
#
_cell.length_a   1.000
_cell.length_b   1.000
_cell.length_c   1.000
_cell.angle_alpha   90.00
_cell.angle_beta   90.00
_cell.angle_gamma   90.00
#
_symmetry.space_group_name_H-M   'P 1'
#
loop_
_entity.id
_entity.type
_entity.pdbx_description
1 polymer ?
#
loop_
_entity_poly.entity_id
_entity_poly.type
_entity_poly.pdbx_seq_one_letter_code
_entity_poly.pdbx_strand_id
1 'polypeptide(L)'
;MSGKLQELDTVAAFEAAVAKGTVLVDFWAPWCGPCRMQTPILERLADELGGQIAICKVNVDENAEAAAAFNVMSIPTLIVFRDGKPVKQFVGLQQAATLKAALA
;
A
#
# COMPACT_ATOMS: atom_id res chain seq x y z
N MET A 1 5.45 -16.12 -7.97
CA MET A 1 6.37 -14.99 -7.95
C MET A 1 5.68 -13.71 -7.55
N SER A 2 6.16 -13.13 -6.54
CA SER A 2 5.48 -11.99 -5.94
C SER A 2 6.12 -10.65 -6.29
N GLY A 3 6.81 -10.57 -7.41
CA GLY A 3 7.48 -9.35 -7.82
C GLY A 3 6.56 -8.21 -8.25
N LYS A 4 5.29 -8.29 -7.87
CA LYS A 4 4.30 -7.31 -8.31
C LYS A 4 4.09 -6.17 -7.33
N LEU A 5 4.64 -6.29 -6.14
CA LEU A 5 4.61 -5.21 -5.16
C LEU A 5 5.77 -4.27 -5.41
N GLN A 6 5.46 -2.99 -5.49
CA GLN A 6 6.46 -1.97 -5.80
C GLN A 6 6.80 -1.19 -4.54
N GLU A 7 8.09 -1.12 -4.21
CA GLU A 7 8.54 -0.31 -3.07
C GLU A 7 8.72 1.12 -3.51
N LEU A 8 8.17 2.05 -2.75
CA LEU A 8 8.24 3.47 -3.06
C LEU A 8 9.14 4.15 -2.02
N ASP A 9 10.42 4.26 -2.35
CA ASP A 9 11.44 4.67 -1.39
C ASP A 9 11.66 6.18 -1.32
N THR A 10 11.07 6.92 -2.26
CA THR A 10 11.21 8.38 -2.29
C THR A 10 9.86 9.05 -2.45
N VAL A 11 9.79 10.31 -2.07
CA VAL A 11 8.58 11.10 -2.25
C VAL A 11 8.19 11.17 -3.73
N ALA A 12 9.18 11.36 -4.60
CA ALA A 12 8.92 11.44 -6.04
C ALA A 12 8.33 10.14 -6.58
N ALA A 13 8.89 8.99 -6.17
CA ALA A 13 8.37 7.69 -6.59
C ALA A 13 6.95 7.48 -6.08
N PHE A 14 6.68 7.88 -4.83
CA PHE A 14 5.36 7.79 -4.25
C PHE A 14 4.35 8.62 -5.04
N GLU A 15 4.68 9.89 -5.29
CA GLU A 15 3.78 10.79 -6.00
C GLU A 15 3.48 10.29 -7.40
N ALA A 16 4.50 9.80 -8.10
CA ALA A 16 4.32 9.26 -9.44
C ALA A 16 3.42 8.02 -9.44
N ALA A 17 3.61 7.14 -8.45
CA ALA A 17 2.86 5.89 -8.39
C ALA A 17 1.37 6.11 -8.15
N VAL A 18 1.00 7.08 -7.29
CA VAL A 18 -0.41 7.28 -6.92
C VAL A 18 -1.14 8.26 -7.82
N ALA A 19 -0.45 8.89 -8.77
CA ALA A 19 -0.99 10.02 -9.54
C ALA A 19 -2.20 9.66 -10.38
N LYS A 20 -2.29 8.44 -10.88
CA LYS A 20 -3.37 8.04 -11.80
C LYS A 20 -3.92 6.68 -11.45
N GLY A 21 -5.24 6.54 -11.64
CA GLY A 21 -5.92 5.27 -11.45
C GLY A 21 -6.06 4.90 -10.00
N THR A 22 -6.43 3.65 -9.77
CA THR A 22 -6.60 3.11 -8.43
C THR A 22 -5.31 2.43 -7.99
N VAL A 23 -4.80 2.84 -6.82
CA VAL A 23 -3.54 2.33 -6.28
C VAL A 23 -3.73 2.03 -4.80
N LEU A 24 -3.28 0.87 -4.37
CA LEU A 24 -3.26 0.52 -2.95
C LEU A 24 -1.85 0.68 -2.43
N VAL A 25 -1.69 1.43 -1.35
CA VAL A 25 -0.38 1.65 -0.73
C VAL A 25 -0.39 1.11 0.70
N ASP A 26 0.57 0.24 1.00
CA ASP A 26 0.78 -0.35 2.33
C ASP A 26 1.97 0.35 2.99
N PHE A 27 1.70 1.11 4.04
CA PHE A 27 2.74 1.74 4.85
C PHE A 27 3.18 0.73 5.92
N TRP A 28 4.45 0.37 5.88
CA TRP A 28 4.96 -0.76 6.68
C TRP A 28 6.38 -0.50 7.18
N ALA A 29 6.89 -1.41 8.02
CA ALA A 29 8.29 -1.42 8.41
C ALA A 29 8.75 -2.88 8.60
N PRO A 30 10.03 -3.18 8.36
CA PRO A 30 10.52 -4.56 8.45
C PRO A 30 10.45 -5.16 9.84
N TRP A 31 10.47 -4.34 10.89
CA TRP A 31 10.39 -4.80 12.28
C TRP A 31 8.95 -5.05 12.75
N CYS A 32 7.98 -4.78 11.95
CA CYS A 32 6.57 -4.84 12.31
C CYS A 32 5.99 -6.22 11.99
N GLY A 33 5.59 -6.97 13.01
CA GLY A 33 5.05 -8.32 12.84
C GLY A 33 3.81 -8.37 11.94
N PRO A 34 2.76 -7.60 12.25
CA PRO A 34 1.56 -7.59 11.39
C PRO A 34 1.85 -7.15 9.96
N CYS A 35 2.83 -6.25 9.77
CA CYS A 35 3.22 -5.83 8.42
C CYS A 35 3.76 -7.00 7.61
N ARG A 36 4.55 -7.86 8.25
CA ARG A 36 5.10 -9.03 7.58
C ARG A 36 4.02 -10.05 7.21
N MET A 37 2.94 -10.09 7.98
CA MET A 37 1.79 -10.93 7.64
C MET A 37 0.96 -10.32 6.51
N GLN A 38 0.94 -9.01 6.40
CA GLN A 38 0.19 -8.31 5.36
C GLN A 38 0.78 -8.55 3.97
N THR A 39 2.10 -8.63 3.87
CA THR A 39 2.79 -8.74 2.58
C THR A 39 2.34 -9.94 1.74
N PRO A 40 2.30 -11.19 2.27
CA PRO A 40 1.84 -12.31 1.44
C PRO A 40 0.37 -12.17 1.00
N ILE A 41 -0.47 -11.52 1.82
CA ILE A 41 -1.85 -11.24 1.42
C ILE A 41 -1.86 -10.31 0.22
N LEU A 42 -1.03 -9.27 0.24
CA LEU A 42 -0.93 -8.32 -0.87
C LEU A 42 -0.35 -8.96 -2.13
N GLU A 43 0.62 -9.84 -1.97
CA GLU A 43 1.21 -10.53 -3.11
C GLU A 43 0.17 -11.38 -3.83
N ARG A 44 -0.65 -12.10 -3.05
CA ARG A 44 -1.72 -12.92 -3.60
C ARG A 44 -2.78 -12.05 -4.28
N LEU A 45 -3.12 -10.93 -3.64
CA LEU A 45 -4.08 -9.99 -4.20
C LEU A 45 -3.58 -9.40 -5.52
N ALA A 46 -2.30 -9.06 -5.59
CA ALA A 46 -1.69 -8.54 -6.81
C ALA A 46 -1.79 -9.56 -7.96
N ASP A 47 -1.55 -10.84 -7.63
CA ASP A 47 -1.68 -11.90 -8.63
C ASP A 47 -3.12 -12.04 -9.12
N GLU A 48 -4.08 -11.96 -8.22
CA GLU A 48 -5.49 -12.05 -8.58
C GLU A 48 -5.95 -10.90 -9.47
N LEU A 49 -5.44 -9.71 -9.20
CA LEU A 49 -5.85 -8.51 -9.93
C LEU A 49 -5.14 -8.35 -11.28
N GLY A 50 -4.09 -9.14 -11.50
CA GLY A 50 -3.45 -9.23 -12.82
C GLY A 50 -2.87 -7.93 -13.34
N GLY A 51 -2.44 -7.03 -12.45
CA GLY A 51 -1.82 -5.78 -12.87
C GLY A 51 -2.79 -4.65 -13.19
N GLN A 52 -4.09 -4.87 -13.04
CA GLN A 52 -5.09 -3.83 -13.28
C GLN A 52 -5.01 -2.72 -12.24
N ILE A 53 -4.57 -3.05 -11.04
CA ILE A 53 -4.44 -2.12 -9.94
C ILE A 53 -3.03 -2.26 -9.39
N ALA A 54 -2.34 -1.16 -9.23
CA ALA A 54 -1.00 -1.18 -8.67
C ALA A 54 -1.08 -1.35 -7.16
N ILE A 55 -0.27 -2.24 -6.61
CA ILE A 55 -0.15 -2.43 -5.17
C ILE A 55 1.28 -2.10 -4.79
N CYS A 56 1.44 -1.10 -3.94
CA CYS A 56 2.73 -0.54 -3.60
C CYS A 56 2.95 -0.59 -2.09
N LYS A 57 4.21 -0.51 -1.69
CA LYS A 57 4.60 -0.49 -0.29
C LYS A 57 5.46 0.73 -0.02
N VAL A 58 5.29 1.32 1.14
CA VAL A 58 6.13 2.41 1.62
C VAL A 58 6.72 1.99 2.96
N ASN A 59 8.04 1.82 3.00
CA ASN A 59 8.75 1.56 4.25
C ASN A 59 8.85 2.90 4.98
N VAL A 60 8.17 3.02 6.12
CA VAL A 60 8.09 4.30 6.84
C VAL A 60 9.45 4.75 7.40
N ASP A 61 10.39 3.82 7.56
CA ASP A 61 11.74 4.18 8.00
C ASP A 61 12.54 4.84 6.88
N GLU A 62 12.23 4.51 5.63
CA GLU A 62 12.96 5.05 4.48
C GLU A 62 12.23 6.21 3.81
N ASN A 63 10.93 6.28 3.97
CA ASN A 63 10.14 7.35 3.36
C ASN A 63 9.17 7.91 4.39
N ALA A 64 9.73 8.45 5.46
CA ALA A 64 8.96 9.01 6.57
C ALA A 64 8.10 10.18 6.11
N GLU A 65 8.55 10.89 5.10
CA GLU A 65 7.86 12.07 4.58
C GLU A 65 6.51 11.70 3.99
N ALA A 66 6.46 10.61 3.20
CA ALA A 66 5.19 10.14 2.64
C ALA A 66 4.23 9.71 3.75
N ALA A 67 4.74 8.99 4.76
CA ALA A 67 3.92 8.56 5.89
C ALA A 67 3.35 9.75 6.65
N ALA A 68 4.17 10.77 6.90
CA ALA A 68 3.74 11.97 7.63
C ALA A 68 2.69 12.74 6.85
N ALA A 69 2.81 12.79 5.53
CA ALA A 69 1.89 13.54 4.67
C ALA A 69 0.44 13.03 4.79
N PHE A 70 0.26 11.75 5.14
CA PHE A 70 -1.08 11.15 5.27
C PHE A 70 -1.40 10.74 6.70
N ASN A 71 -0.67 11.28 7.67
CA ASN A 71 -0.91 11.05 9.10
C ASN A 71 -0.88 9.57 9.47
N VAL A 72 0.07 8.83 8.92
CA VAL A 72 0.23 7.43 9.25
C VAL A 72 0.87 7.34 10.64
N MET A 73 0.06 6.96 11.64
CA MET A 73 0.48 6.90 13.03
C MET A 73 0.75 5.48 13.50
N SER A 74 0.20 4.50 12.82
CA SER A 74 0.34 3.08 13.16
C SER A 74 0.60 2.31 11.88
N ILE A 75 1.27 1.17 11.99
CA ILE A 75 1.52 0.31 10.83
C ILE A 75 1.08 -1.11 11.13
N PRO A 76 0.58 -1.86 10.13
CA PRO A 76 0.40 -1.38 8.77
C PRO A 76 -0.78 -0.42 8.66
N THR A 77 -0.67 0.54 7.78
CA THR A 77 -1.80 1.37 7.33
C THR A 77 -1.87 1.24 5.83
N LEU A 78 -3.06 0.93 5.32
CA LEU A 78 -3.27 0.76 3.89
C LEU A 78 -4.21 1.84 3.41
N ILE A 79 -3.81 2.53 2.34
CA ILE A 79 -4.60 3.62 1.78
C ILE A 79 -4.86 3.33 0.31
N VAL A 80 -6.13 3.45 -0.08
CA VAL A 80 -6.53 3.38 -1.47
C VAL A 80 -6.52 4.79 -2.03
N PHE A 81 -5.76 4.98 -3.11
CA PHE A 81 -5.71 6.25 -3.83
C PHE A 81 -6.46 6.11 -5.16
N ARG A 82 -7.15 7.16 -5.57
CA ARG A 82 -7.73 7.27 -6.90
C ARG A 82 -7.36 8.61 -7.49
N ASP A 83 -6.62 8.55 -8.58
CA ASP A 83 -6.16 9.74 -9.30
C ASP A 83 -5.47 10.73 -8.37
N GLY A 84 -4.60 10.21 -7.51
CA GLY A 84 -3.78 11.01 -6.61
C GLY A 84 -4.42 11.34 -5.27
N LYS A 85 -5.68 10.94 -5.04
CA LYS A 85 -6.39 11.31 -3.83
C LYS A 85 -6.67 10.08 -2.96
N PRO A 86 -6.43 10.16 -1.64
CA PRO A 86 -6.80 9.06 -0.75
C PRO A 86 -8.33 9.00 -0.63
N VAL A 87 -8.88 7.82 -0.88
CA VAL A 87 -10.34 7.62 -0.82
C VAL A 87 -10.75 6.64 0.26
N LYS A 88 -9.83 5.83 0.77
CA LYS A 88 -10.13 4.85 1.82
C LYS A 88 -8.85 4.54 2.60
N GLN A 89 -8.99 4.36 3.89
CA GLN A 89 -7.84 4.06 4.75
C GLN A 89 -8.20 2.95 5.73
N PHE A 90 -7.28 2.01 5.89
CA PHE A 90 -7.40 0.93 6.86
C PHE A 90 -6.18 0.94 7.77
N VAL A 91 -6.41 0.77 9.07
CA VAL A 91 -5.32 0.68 10.04
C VAL A 91 -5.31 -0.75 10.58
N GLY A 92 -4.14 -1.39 10.53
CA GLY A 92 -3.97 -2.76 10.98
C GLY A 92 -4.11 -3.75 9.83
N LEU A 93 -3.85 -5.02 10.13
CA LEU A 93 -3.87 -6.10 9.15
C LEU A 93 -5.24 -6.24 8.50
N GLN A 94 -5.27 -6.34 7.19
CA GLN A 94 -6.50 -6.49 6.42
C GLN A 94 -6.47 -7.75 5.57
N GLN A 95 -7.59 -8.43 5.50
CA GLN A 95 -7.72 -9.61 4.66
C GLN A 95 -7.96 -9.22 3.20
N ALA A 96 -7.64 -10.14 2.30
CA ALA A 96 -7.74 -9.88 0.87
C ALA A 96 -9.14 -9.47 0.43
N ALA A 97 -10.18 -10.11 0.98
CA ALA A 97 -11.56 -9.81 0.58
C ALA A 97 -11.95 -8.36 0.92
N THR A 98 -11.51 -7.87 2.07
CA THR A 98 -11.77 -6.49 2.50
C THR A 98 -11.12 -5.50 1.53
N LEU A 99 -9.86 -5.76 1.18
CA LEU A 99 -9.12 -4.89 0.28
C LEU A 99 -9.68 -4.94 -1.14
N LYS A 100 -10.03 -6.14 -1.59
CA LYS A 100 -10.59 -6.32 -2.92
C LYS A 100 -11.89 -5.53 -3.08
N ALA A 101 -12.75 -5.57 -2.07
CA ALA A 101 -14.00 -4.81 -2.09
C ALA A 101 -13.73 -3.30 -2.15
N ALA A 102 -12.71 -2.83 -1.44
CA ALA A 102 -12.37 -1.40 -1.44
C ALA A 102 -11.80 -0.93 -2.77
N LEU A 103 -11.20 -1.85 -3.54
CA LEU A 103 -10.57 -1.52 -4.82
C LEU A 103 -11.54 -1.63 -6.00
N ALA A 104 -12.69 -2.18 -5.78
CA ALA A 104 -13.69 -2.39 -6.84
C ALA A 104 -14.25 -1.06 -7.37
#